data_6f1aa813ff770405cba0e1c3113024b7
#
_entry.id   6f1aa813ff770405cba0e1c3113024b7
#
_cell.length_a   1.000
_cell.length_b   1.000
_cell.length_c   1.000
_cell.angle_alpha   90.00
_cell.angle_beta   90.00
_cell.angle_gamma   90.00
#
_symmetry.space_group_name_H-M   'P 1'
#
loop_
_entity.id
_entity.type
_entity.pdbx_description
1 polymer ?
#
loop_
_entity_poly.entity_id
_entity_poly.type
_entity_poly.pdbx_seq_one_letter_code
_entity_poly.pdbx_strand_id
1 'polypeptide(L)'
;YKDGYFKFLVPKDRVTSTSARIFALWITVPAIIMVVISLIFLKNQTRPITNLARAAERFGKGEDIEEFKPSGALEIRQAGHEFDKMRKRIERHLNQRTEMLSGISHDLRTPLTRMKLQLAFLKDKDAVDKLTDDINEMEKMLNEYLQFTSSSYVEKDEMFNLSELIEEIIKKYNNKNISHNLIPRIYINGRKNLINRSLNNLIDNGLKYANKVEISLNKKNTNLFIIIDDDGPGIPKKEHENVFKPFYKMDKGRNDSKSVSYTHLTLPTNREV
;
A
#
# COMPACT_ATOMS: atom_id res chain seq x y z
N TYR A 1 -14.52 99.48 3.27
CA TYR A 1 -14.42 98.00 3.37
C TYR A 1 -15.24 97.49 4.54
N LYS A 2 -16.50 97.42 4.33
CA LYS A 2 -17.41 96.67 5.20
C LYS A 2 -18.24 95.80 4.26
N ASP A 3 -18.22 94.48 4.48
CA ASP A 3 -19.08 93.47 3.91
C ASP A 3 -18.94 93.15 2.39
N GLY A 4 -17.73 92.97 1.91
CA GLY A 4 -17.44 92.49 0.58
C GLY A 4 -16.94 91.04 0.59
N TYR A 5 -17.66 90.15 -0.07
CA TYR A 5 -17.20 88.76 -0.30
C TYR A 5 -16.35 88.75 -1.57
N PHE A 6 -15.15 88.12 -1.48
CA PHE A 6 -14.38 87.79 -2.68
C PHE A 6 -14.84 86.44 -3.20
N LYS A 7 -15.45 86.43 -4.38
CA LYS A 7 -15.84 85.22 -5.06
C LYS A 7 -14.72 84.79 -6.02
N PHE A 8 -13.98 83.78 -5.66
CA PHE A 8 -12.99 83.16 -6.55
C PHE A 8 -13.68 82.10 -7.40
N LEU A 9 -13.71 82.33 -8.70
CA LEU A 9 -14.13 81.32 -9.66
C LEU A 9 -12.92 80.47 -10.12
N VAL A 10 -12.76 79.30 -9.58
CA VAL A 10 -11.71 78.41 -9.97
C VAL A 10 -12.34 77.36 -10.95
N PRO A 11 -11.78 77.23 -12.16
CA PRO A 11 -12.23 76.17 -13.08
C PRO A 11 -12.15 74.82 -12.40
N LYS A 12 -13.21 74.02 -12.51
CA LYS A 12 -13.30 72.67 -11.88
C LYS A 12 -12.14 71.75 -12.28
N ASP A 13 -11.64 71.92 -13.52
CA ASP A 13 -10.51 71.15 -14.05
C ASP A 13 -9.17 71.43 -13.40
N ARG A 14 -9.02 72.60 -12.70
CA ARG A 14 -7.83 72.94 -11.91
C ARG A 14 -7.91 72.42 -10.46
N VAL A 15 -9.10 72.11 -9.97
CA VAL A 15 -9.30 71.58 -8.62
C VAL A 15 -9.24 70.05 -8.62
N THR A 16 -9.65 69.41 -9.72
CA THR A 16 -9.50 67.99 -9.93
C THR A 16 -8.23 67.73 -10.71
N SER A 17 -7.12 67.57 -10.01
CA SER A 17 -5.82 67.30 -10.64
C SER A 17 -5.86 65.90 -11.30
N THR A 18 -5.85 65.88 -12.61
CA THR A 18 -5.69 64.66 -13.45
C THR A 18 -4.38 63.94 -13.08
N SER A 19 -3.40 64.67 -12.56
CA SER A 19 -2.12 64.17 -12.09
C SER A 19 -2.27 63.13 -10.96
N ALA A 20 -3.19 63.31 -10.03
CA ALA A 20 -3.38 62.35 -8.91
C ALA A 20 -3.87 60.98 -9.39
N ARG A 21 -4.75 60.95 -10.39
CA ARG A 21 -5.21 59.69 -11.00
C ARG A 21 -4.13 58.99 -11.81
N ILE A 22 -3.37 59.75 -12.59
CA ILE A 22 -2.26 59.23 -13.37
C ILE A 22 -1.18 58.71 -12.43
N PHE A 23 -0.85 59.44 -11.35
CA PHE A 23 0.09 59.00 -10.35
C PHE A 23 -0.34 57.74 -9.63
N ALA A 24 -1.63 57.63 -9.24
CA ALA A 24 -2.17 56.40 -8.67
C ALA A 24 -2.04 55.19 -9.63
N LEU A 25 -2.36 55.37 -10.92
CA LEU A 25 -2.17 54.35 -11.94
C LEU A 25 -0.70 53.93 -12.11
N TRP A 26 0.22 54.88 -12.11
CA TRP A 26 1.66 54.63 -12.23
C TRP A 26 2.25 53.84 -11.07
N ILE A 27 1.64 53.89 -9.90
CA ILE A 27 2.04 53.10 -8.72
C ILE A 27 1.32 51.75 -8.69
N THR A 28 0.00 51.75 -8.93
CA THR A 28 -0.81 50.54 -8.75
C THR A 28 -0.58 49.48 -9.85
N VAL A 29 -0.41 49.90 -11.12
CA VAL A 29 -0.20 48.96 -12.21
C VAL A 29 1.12 48.21 -12.08
N PRO A 30 2.28 48.85 -11.87
CA PRO A 30 3.55 48.10 -11.64
C PRO A 30 3.52 47.26 -10.37
N ALA A 31 2.86 47.73 -9.30
CA ALA A 31 2.71 46.94 -8.08
C ALA A 31 1.93 45.64 -8.33
N ILE A 32 0.80 45.71 -9.05
CA ILE A 32 0.02 44.51 -9.44
C ILE A 32 0.87 43.57 -10.32
N ILE A 33 1.58 44.12 -11.31
CA ILE A 33 2.47 43.32 -12.17
C ILE A 33 3.55 42.61 -11.34
N MET A 34 4.19 43.31 -10.42
CA MET A 34 5.19 42.71 -9.51
C MET A 34 4.60 41.57 -8.66
N VAL A 35 3.40 41.76 -8.11
CA VAL A 35 2.72 40.74 -7.33
C VAL A 35 2.44 39.51 -8.20
N VAL A 36 1.92 39.68 -9.42
CA VAL A 36 1.63 38.56 -10.34
C VAL A 36 2.91 37.81 -10.70
N ILE A 37 3.98 38.52 -11.05
CA ILE A 37 5.28 37.91 -11.34
C ILE A 37 5.80 37.14 -10.13
N SER A 38 5.71 37.71 -8.93
CA SER A 38 6.15 37.10 -7.69
C SER A 38 5.37 35.81 -7.39
N LEU A 39 4.04 35.80 -7.58
CA LEU A 39 3.20 34.61 -7.39
C LEU A 39 3.52 33.51 -8.39
N ILE A 40 3.75 33.84 -9.66
CA ILE A 40 4.17 32.87 -10.69
C ILE A 40 5.53 32.27 -10.33
N PHE A 41 6.48 33.11 -9.93
CA PHE A 41 7.81 32.69 -9.52
C PHE A 41 7.75 31.75 -8.31
N LEU A 42 7.00 32.12 -7.26
CA LEU A 42 6.81 31.32 -6.07
C LEU A 42 6.18 29.96 -6.40
N LYS A 43 5.14 29.95 -7.24
CA LYS A 43 4.51 28.69 -7.69
C LYS A 43 5.48 27.79 -8.43
N ASN A 44 6.33 28.35 -9.29
CA ASN A 44 7.33 27.58 -10.03
C ASN A 44 8.43 27.04 -9.13
N GLN A 45 8.76 27.71 -8.04
CA GLN A 45 9.75 27.23 -7.06
C GLN A 45 9.19 26.17 -6.09
N THR A 46 7.92 26.26 -5.72
CA THR A 46 7.31 25.33 -4.76
C THR A 46 6.91 24.00 -5.42
N ARG A 47 6.54 23.98 -6.70
CA ARG A 47 6.16 22.75 -7.43
C ARG A 47 7.21 21.63 -7.37
N PRO A 48 8.50 21.85 -7.65
CA PRO A 48 9.51 20.79 -7.57
C PRO A 48 9.64 20.20 -6.17
N ILE A 49 9.52 21.01 -5.13
CA ILE A 49 9.58 20.59 -3.71
C ILE A 49 8.39 19.67 -3.40
N THR A 50 7.18 20.08 -3.79
CA THR A 50 5.98 19.28 -3.57
C THR A 50 6.00 17.97 -4.37
N ASN A 51 6.59 17.97 -5.56
CA ASN A 51 6.76 16.75 -6.35
C ASN A 51 7.75 15.79 -5.70
N LEU A 52 8.87 16.29 -5.17
CA LEU A 52 9.83 15.48 -4.41
C LEU A 52 9.19 14.90 -3.15
N ALA A 53 8.44 15.72 -2.39
CA ALA A 53 7.72 15.26 -1.20
C ALA A 53 6.70 14.17 -1.52
N ARG A 54 5.90 14.32 -2.57
CA ARG A 54 4.95 13.29 -3.03
C ARG A 54 5.67 12.01 -3.48
N ALA A 55 6.79 12.14 -4.21
CA ALA A 55 7.57 10.98 -4.59
C ALA A 55 8.10 10.23 -3.37
N ALA A 56 8.61 10.96 -2.36
CA ALA A 56 9.06 10.34 -1.11
C ALA A 56 7.92 9.67 -0.34
N GLU A 57 6.75 10.30 -0.27
CA GLU A 57 5.55 9.73 0.35
C GLU A 57 5.08 8.45 -0.35
N ARG A 58 4.97 8.47 -1.69
CA ARG A 58 4.59 7.31 -2.49
C ARG A 58 5.58 6.18 -2.33
N PHE A 59 6.88 6.46 -2.36
CA PHE A 59 7.91 5.48 -2.11
C PHE A 59 7.80 4.86 -0.70
N GLY A 60 7.55 5.70 0.32
CA GLY A 60 7.31 5.24 1.68
C GLY A 60 6.08 4.34 1.84
N LYS A 61 5.05 4.53 1.00
CA LYS A 61 3.86 3.66 0.93
C LYS A 61 4.09 2.38 0.12
N GLY A 62 5.29 2.19 -0.46
CA GLY A 62 5.61 1.04 -1.32
C GLY A 62 4.94 1.09 -2.70
N GLU A 63 4.54 2.30 -3.15
CA GLU A 63 4.03 2.50 -4.51
C GLU A 63 5.19 2.56 -5.50
N ASP A 64 4.97 2.02 -6.71
CA ASP A 64 5.95 2.14 -7.80
C ASP A 64 6.02 3.58 -8.30
N ILE A 65 7.23 4.11 -8.38
CA ILE A 65 7.51 5.44 -8.94
C ILE A 65 8.25 5.24 -10.25
N GLU A 66 7.51 5.08 -11.34
CA GLU A 66 8.09 4.74 -12.65
C GLU A 66 9.11 5.77 -13.15
N GLU A 67 8.85 7.06 -13.04
CA GLU A 67 9.79 8.12 -13.45
C GLU A 67 9.72 9.34 -12.52
N PHE A 68 10.63 9.43 -11.58
CA PHE A 68 10.88 10.68 -10.88
C PHE A 68 11.93 11.50 -11.64
N LYS A 69 11.52 12.63 -12.24
CA LYS A 69 12.43 13.56 -12.91
C LYS A 69 12.71 14.77 -12.01
N PRO A 70 13.92 14.86 -11.43
CA PRO A 70 14.30 16.02 -10.64
C PRO A 70 14.22 17.30 -11.45
N SER A 71 13.55 18.32 -10.93
CA SER A 71 13.34 19.62 -11.59
C SER A 71 13.46 20.78 -10.60
N GLY A 72 13.52 22.01 -11.10
CA GLY A 72 13.58 23.21 -10.29
C GLY A 72 14.99 23.79 -10.10
N ALA A 73 15.20 24.56 -9.03
CA ALA A 73 16.49 25.16 -8.68
C ALA A 73 17.57 24.08 -8.49
N LEU A 74 18.83 24.48 -8.59
CA LEU A 74 19.97 23.55 -8.58
C LEU A 74 19.97 22.67 -7.33
N GLU A 75 19.73 23.25 -6.17
CA GLU A 75 19.72 22.56 -4.88
C GLU A 75 18.59 21.54 -4.77
N ILE A 76 17.39 21.89 -5.25
CA ILE A 76 16.22 20.98 -5.25
C ILE A 76 16.43 19.86 -6.25
N ARG A 77 17.01 20.16 -7.40
CA ARG A 77 17.34 19.15 -8.41
C ARG A 77 18.40 18.18 -7.90
N GLN A 78 19.42 18.69 -7.19
CA GLN A 78 20.44 17.87 -6.53
C GLN A 78 19.81 16.96 -5.45
N ALA A 79 18.97 17.52 -4.57
CA ALA A 79 18.22 16.73 -3.58
C ALA A 79 17.36 15.65 -4.24
N GLY A 80 16.70 15.96 -5.35
CA GLY A 80 15.94 15.01 -6.13
C GLY A 80 16.78 13.88 -6.72
N HIS A 81 17.99 14.18 -7.21
CA HIS A 81 18.92 13.16 -7.69
C HIS A 81 19.41 12.23 -6.57
N GLU A 82 19.74 12.79 -5.41
CA GLU A 82 20.15 11.97 -4.25
C GLU A 82 19.01 11.11 -3.72
N PHE A 83 17.79 11.63 -3.71
CA PHE A 83 16.60 10.83 -3.41
C PHE A 83 16.44 9.65 -4.39
N ASP A 84 16.58 9.88 -5.72
CA ASP A 84 16.45 8.82 -6.72
C ASP A 84 17.56 7.76 -6.57
N LYS A 85 18.79 8.17 -6.29
CA LYS A 85 19.90 7.25 -5.97
C LYS A 85 19.60 6.40 -4.73
N MET A 86 19.10 7.04 -3.67
CA MET A 86 18.71 6.35 -2.44
C MET A 86 17.60 5.34 -2.72
N ARG A 87 16.54 5.75 -3.42
CA ARG A 87 15.44 4.87 -3.84
C ARG A 87 15.94 3.65 -4.58
N LYS A 88 16.72 3.84 -5.65
CA LYS A 88 17.31 2.74 -6.45
C LYS A 88 18.23 1.83 -5.64
N ARG A 89 18.92 2.36 -4.63
CA ARG A 89 19.74 1.54 -3.73
C ARG A 89 18.87 0.67 -2.84
N ILE A 90 17.82 1.24 -2.24
CA ILE A 90 16.89 0.48 -1.40
C ILE A 90 16.21 -0.62 -2.22
N GLU A 91 15.69 -0.31 -3.42
CA GLU A 91 15.09 -1.30 -4.32
C GLU A 91 16.05 -2.45 -4.65
N ARG A 92 17.31 -2.14 -4.97
CA ARG A 92 18.34 -3.18 -5.21
C ARG A 92 18.58 -4.05 -3.98
N HIS A 93 18.70 -3.47 -2.80
CA HIS A 93 18.90 -4.23 -1.56
C HIS A 93 17.71 -5.15 -1.27
N LEU A 94 16.49 -4.69 -1.51
CA LEU A 94 15.29 -5.50 -1.33
C LEU A 94 15.23 -6.66 -2.33
N ASN A 95 15.54 -6.39 -3.60
CA ASN A 95 15.61 -7.43 -4.64
C ASN A 95 16.70 -8.46 -4.34
N GLN A 96 17.91 -8.03 -3.99
CA GLN A 96 19.01 -8.94 -3.59
C GLN A 96 18.61 -9.81 -2.40
N ARG A 97 17.95 -9.22 -1.38
CA ARG A 97 17.45 -9.98 -0.24
C ARG A 97 16.43 -11.04 -0.66
N THR A 98 15.52 -10.70 -1.57
CA THR A 98 14.52 -11.62 -2.09
C THR A 98 15.16 -12.75 -2.91
N GLU A 99 16.11 -12.44 -3.79
CA GLU A 99 16.87 -13.43 -4.56
C GLU A 99 17.67 -14.38 -3.65
N MET A 100 18.37 -13.83 -2.66
CA MET A 100 19.14 -14.61 -1.69
C MET A 100 18.22 -15.59 -0.93
N LEU A 101 17.08 -15.11 -0.45
CA LEU A 101 16.12 -15.95 0.28
C LEU A 101 15.49 -17.01 -0.62
N SER A 102 15.22 -16.72 -1.88
CA SER A 102 14.77 -17.68 -2.87
C SER A 102 15.83 -18.78 -3.11
N GLY A 103 17.10 -18.39 -3.25
CA GLY A 103 18.22 -19.33 -3.37
C GLY A 103 18.35 -20.25 -2.15
N ILE A 104 18.36 -19.68 -0.94
CA ILE A 104 18.44 -20.44 0.32
C ILE A 104 17.28 -21.45 0.41
N SER A 105 16.08 -21.04 0.00
CA SER A 105 14.92 -21.93 0.05
C SER A 105 15.03 -23.10 -0.91
N HIS A 106 15.53 -22.86 -2.11
CA HIS A 106 15.81 -23.94 -3.06
C HIS A 106 16.85 -24.91 -2.48
N ASP A 107 17.90 -24.40 -1.87
CA ASP A 107 18.98 -25.20 -1.31
C ASP A 107 18.55 -25.97 -0.05
N LEU A 108 17.61 -25.43 0.73
CA LEU A 108 17.01 -26.13 1.87
C LEU A 108 15.97 -27.19 1.46
N ARG A 109 15.28 -27.02 0.34
CA ARG A 109 14.31 -28.01 -0.15
C ARG A 109 14.99 -29.32 -0.55
N THR A 110 16.19 -29.26 -1.08
CA THR A 110 16.96 -30.45 -1.50
C THR A 110 17.25 -31.40 -0.34
N PRO A 111 17.83 -30.98 0.82
CA PRO A 111 18.03 -31.87 1.97
C PRO A 111 16.71 -32.34 2.59
N LEU A 112 15.66 -31.50 2.64
CA LEU A 112 14.35 -31.92 3.14
C LEU A 112 13.76 -33.06 2.29
N THR A 113 13.83 -32.94 0.96
CA THR A 113 13.42 -34.04 0.04
C THR A 113 14.24 -35.30 0.25
N ARG A 114 15.57 -35.16 0.46
CA ARG A 114 16.44 -36.30 0.73
C ARG A 114 16.08 -36.97 2.05
N MET A 115 15.76 -36.20 3.10
CA MET A 115 15.30 -36.76 4.39
C MET A 115 13.99 -37.54 4.20
N LYS A 116 13.02 -37.02 3.46
CA LYS A 116 11.77 -37.73 3.14
C LYS A 116 12.04 -39.06 2.42
N LEU A 117 12.96 -39.05 1.45
CA LEU A 117 13.32 -40.30 0.75
C LEU A 117 14.01 -41.31 1.69
N GLN A 118 14.86 -40.85 2.61
CA GLN A 118 15.49 -41.75 3.59
C GLN A 118 14.48 -42.33 4.57
N LEU A 119 13.49 -41.58 5.00
CA LEU A 119 12.41 -42.08 5.86
C LEU A 119 11.58 -43.17 5.21
N ALA A 120 11.41 -43.16 3.88
CA ALA A 120 10.70 -44.18 3.15
C ALA A 120 11.34 -45.59 3.24
N PHE A 121 12.62 -45.67 3.64
CA PHE A 121 13.34 -46.95 3.85
C PHE A 121 13.28 -47.47 5.28
N LEU A 122 12.76 -46.69 6.23
CA LEU A 122 12.62 -47.11 7.63
C LEU A 122 11.38 -47.98 7.82
N LYS A 123 11.48 -48.95 8.72
CA LYS A 123 10.40 -49.93 8.99
C LYS A 123 9.43 -49.49 10.08
N ASP A 124 9.84 -48.57 10.93
CA ASP A 124 9.05 -48.04 12.04
C ASP A 124 8.07 -46.95 11.51
N LYS A 125 6.84 -47.36 11.28
CA LYS A 125 5.79 -46.47 10.72
C LYS A 125 5.50 -45.29 11.61
N ASP A 126 5.40 -45.47 12.93
CA ASP A 126 5.04 -44.37 13.83
C ASP A 126 6.15 -43.28 13.92
N ALA A 127 7.40 -43.74 13.87
CA ALA A 127 8.54 -42.79 13.81
C ALA A 127 8.62 -42.09 12.45
N VAL A 128 8.35 -42.80 11.35
CA VAL A 128 8.34 -42.26 9.99
C VAL A 128 7.23 -41.22 9.83
N ASP A 129 6.02 -41.48 10.32
CA ASP A 129 4.90 -40.57 10.20
C ASP A 129 5.20 -39.25 10.96
N LYS A 130 5.69 -39.32 12.20
CA LYS A 130 6.06 -38.13 12.99
C LYS A 130 7.16 -37.30 12.32
N LEU A 131 8.25 -37.94 11.86
CA LEU A 131 9.34 -37.26 11.20
C LEU A 131 8.92 -36.67 9.84
N THR A 132 8.01 -37.32 9.12
CA THR A 132 7.45 -36.81 7.88
C THR A 132 6.62 -35.56 8.14
N ASP A 133 5.83 -35.55 9.20
CA ASP A 133 5.05 -34.38 9.61
C ASP A 133 5.95 -33.20 9.99
N ASP A 134 7.04 -33.45 10.74
CA ASP A 134 8.03 -32.43 11.09
C ASP A 134 8.70 -31.82 9.84
N ILE A 135 9.08 -32.67 8.86
CA ILE A 135 9.67 -32.20 7.60
C ILE A 135 8.64 -31.40 6.78
N ASN A 136 7.39 -31.82 6.73
CA ASN A 136 6.33 -31.08 6.06
C ASN A 136 6.08 -29.71 6.72
N GLU A 137 6.16 -29.65 8.04
CA GLU A 137 6.04 -28.37 8.77
C GLU A 137 7.24 -27.45 8.46
N MET A 138 8.47 -27.97 8.40
CA MET A 138 9.65 -27.18 7.98
C MET A 138 9.51 -26.65 6.55
N GLU A 139 9.06 -27.45 5.58
CA GLU A 139 8.81 -26.99 4.21
C GLU A 139 7.76 -25.92 4.16
N LYS A 140 6.70 -26.06 4.96
CA LYS A 140 5.65 -25.08 5.08
C LYS A 140 6.17 -23.76 5.63
N MET A 141 6.90 -23.79 6.75
CA MET A 141 7.52 -22.58 7.36
C MET A 141 8.46 -21.88 6.37
N LEU A 142 9.27 -22.65 5.64
CA LEU A 142 10.18 -22.09 4.63
C LEU A 142 9.45 -21.38 3.50
N ASN A 143 8.39 -21.99 2.98
CA ASN A 143 7.56 -21.39 1.93
C ASN A 143 6.81 -20.13 2.44
N GLU A 144 6.31 -20.14 3.66
CA GLU A 144 5.66 -18.99 4.30
C GLU A 144 6.64 -17.83 4.48
N TYR A 145 7.88 -18.11 4.92
CA TYR A 145 8.92 -17.10 5.06
C TYR A 145 9.31 -16.46 3.72
N LEU A 146 9.45 -17.28 2.67
CA LEU A 146 9.68 -16.77 1.31
C LEU A 146 8.55 -15.89 0.81
N GLN A 147 7.33 -16.35 0.96
CA GLN A 147 6.15 -15.58 0.55
C GLN A 147 6.08 -14.23 1.27
N PHE A 148 6.42 -14.19 2.55
CA PHE A 148 6.48 -12.96 3.33
C PHE A 148 7.52 -11.99 2.78
N THR A 149 8.70 -12.47 2.41
CA THR A 149 9.81 -11.62 1.96
C THR A 149 9.71 -11.19 0.50
N SER A 150 9.08 -12.00 -0.36
CA SER A 150 9.01 -11.75 -1.81
C SER A 150 7.89 -10.77 -2.21
N SER A 151 6.85 -10.64 -1.41
CA SER A 151 5.58 -10.05 -1.86
C SER A 151 5.48 -8.53 -1.75
N SER A 152 6.46 -7.85 -1.16
CA SER A 152 6.27 -6.44 -0.79
C SER A 152 6.61 -5.41 -1.89
N TYR A 153 7.40 -5.75 -2.92
CA TYR A 153 8.00 -4.72 -3.76
C TYR A 153 7.99 -4.94 -5.27
N VAL A 154 7.52 -6.07 -5.77
CA VAL A 154 7.70 -6.41 -7.20
C VAL A 154 6.40 -6.39 -8.01
N GLU A 155 5.24 -6.42 -7.35
CA GLU A 155 3.97 -6.50 -8.05
C GLU A 155 3.41 -5.12 -8.36
N LYS A 156 3.15 -4.87 -9.65
CA LYS A 156 2.51 -3.63 -10.12
C LYS A 156 1.00 -3.69 -9.93
N ASP A 157 0.41 -2.52 -9.74
CA ASP A 157 -1.04 -2.39 -9.75
C ASP A 157 -1.56 -2.64 -11.17
N GLU A 158 -2.56 -3.51 -11.29
CA GLU A 158 -3.26 -3.83 -12.53
C GLU A 158 -4.78 -3.72 -12.34
N MET A 159 -5.47 -3.43 -13.44
CA MET A 159 -6.93 -3.41 -13.46
C MET A 159 -7.44 -4.86 -13.65
N PHE A 160 -8.22 -5.37 -12.71
CA PHE A 160 -8.78 -6.72 -12.78
C PHE A 160 -10.19 -6.79 -12.19
N ASN A 161 -10.93 -7.85 -12.55
CA ASN A 161 -12.26 -8.14 -12.04
C ASN A 161 -12.14 -8.88 -10.70
N LEU A 162 -12.45 -8.20 -9.59
CA LEU A 162 -12.38 -8.75 -8.25
C LEU A 162 -13.40 -9.87 -8.03
N SER A 163 -14.59 -9.76 -8.61
CA SER A 163 -15.65 -10.77 -8.50
C SER A 163 -15.22 -12.09 -9.13
N GLU A 164 -14.64 -12.04 -10.33
CA GLU A 164 -14.07 -13.19 -11.01
C GLU A 164 -12.93 -13.84 -10.23
N LEU A 165 -12.01 -13.02 -9.68
CA LEU A 165 -10.91 -13.52 -8.87
C LEU A 165 -11.41 -14.31 -7.66
N ILE A 166 -12.43 -13.78 -6.94
CA ILE A 166 -13.00 -14.48 -5.78
C ILE A 166 -13.69 -15.78 -6.22
N GLU A 167 -14.43 -15.78 -7.33
CA GLU A 167 -15.05 -17.00 -7.88
C GLU A 167 -14.01 -18.06 -8.27
N GLU A 168 -12.90 -17.66 -8.91
CA GLU A 168 -11.80 -18.56 -9.26
C GLU A 168 -11.16 -19.19 -8.02
N ILE A 169 -10.99 -18.41 -6.96
CA ILE A 169 -10.47 -18.89 -5.68
C ILE A 169 -11.42 -19.92 -5.09
N ILE A 170 -12.71 -19.61 -4.99
CA ILE A 170 -13.73 -20.52 -4.42
C ILE A 170 -13.81 -21.82 -5.20
N LYS A 171 -13.77 -21.78 -6.54
CA LYS A 171 -13.79 -22.97 -7.39
C LYS A 171 -12.63 -23.93 -7.12
N LYS A 172 -11.45 -23.42 -6.75
CA LYS A 172 -10.28 -24.27 -6.43
C LYS A 172 -10.48 -25.13 -5.19
N TYR A 173 -11.27 -24.66 -4.23
CA TYR A 173 -11.47 -25.39 -2.98
C TYR A 173 -12.42 -26.58 -3.12
N ASN A 174 -13.20 -26.67 -4.21
CA ASN A 174 -14.13 -27.80 -4.48
C ASN A 174 -14.94 -28.20 -3.23
N ASN A 175 -15.10 -27.29 -2.27
CA ASN A 175 -15.58 -27.56 -0.93
C ASN A 175 -17.04 -27.10 -0.79
N LYS A 176 -17.92 -28.03 -0.45
CA LYS A 176 -19.34 -27.76 -0.22
C LYS A 176 -19.63 -26.83 0.96
N ASN A 177 -18.62 -26.55 1.79
CA ASN A 177 -18.76 -25.74 3.00
C ASN A 177 -18.48 -24.26 2.78
N ILE A 178 -18.23 -23.82 1.55
CA ILE A 178 -18.08 -22.41 1.21
C ILE A 178 -19.34 -21.90 0.54
N SER A 179 -20.01 -20.94 1.18
CA SER A 179 -21.09 -20.17 0.57
C SER A 179 -20.59 -18.78 0.16
N HIS A 180 -21.15 -18.19 -0.89
CA HIS A 180 -20.74 -16.88 -1.33
C HIS A 180 -21.91 -16.03 -1.83
N ASN A 181 -21.78 -14.72 -1.64
CA ASN A 181 -22.68 -13.69 -2.16
C ASN A 181 -21.85 -12.55 -2.74
N LEU A 182 -21.66 -12.53 -4.06
CA LEU A 182 -20.76 -11.62 -4.74
C LEU A 182 -21.52 -10.68 -5.67
N ILE A 183 -21.24 -9.39 -5.59
CA ILE A 183 -21.69 -8.42 -6.60
C ILE A 183 -20.86 -8.69 -7.88
N PRO A 184 -21.50 -8.91 -9.05
CA PRO A 184 -20.77 -9.21 -10.28
C PRO A 184 -20.08 -7.97 -10.87
N ARG A 185 -19.01 -8.20 -11.65
CA ARG A 185 -18.32 -7.20 -12.47
C ARG A 185 -17.76 -6.01 -11.67
N ILE A 186 -17.16 -6.27 -10.54
CA ILE A 186 -16.42 -5.26 -9.78
C ILE A 186 -14.97 -5.22 -10.25
N TYR A 187 -14.58 -4.09 -10.88
CA TYR A 187 -13.21 -3.85 -11.32
C TYR A 187 -12.49 -2.96 -10.31
N ILE A 188 -11.26 -3.35 -9.96
CA ILE A 188 -10.39 -2.57 -9.09
C ILE A 188 -8.99 -2.46 -9.71
N ASN A 189 -8.29 -1.39 -9.37
CA ASN A 189 -6.86 -1.25 -9.65
C ASN A 189 -6.07 -1.60 -8.39
N GLY A 190 -5.20 -2.60 -8.48
CA GLY A 190 -4.43 -3.05 -7.32
C GLY A 190 -3.56 -4.26 -7.63
N ARG A 191 -2.87 -4.76 -6.62
CA ARG A 191 -1.95 -5.90 -6.72
C ARG A 191 -2.73 -7.22 -6.66
N LYS A 192 -3.05 -7.77 -7.83
CA LYS A 192 -3.92 -8.94 -7.98
C LYS A 192 -3.42 -10.17 -7.19
N ASN A 193 -2.11 -10.49 -7.29
CA ASN A 193 -1.56 -11.66 -6.60
C ASN A 193 -1.53 -11.48 -5.08
N LEU A 194 -1.31 -10.25 -4.60
CA LEU A 194 -1.35 -9.94 -3.18
C LEU A 194 -2.75 -10.16 -2.61
N ILE A 195 -3.78 -9.66 -3.31
CA ILE A 195 -5.18 -9.85 -2.94
C ILE A 195 -5.57 -11.33 -3.02
N ASN A 196 -5.19 -12.03 -4.10
CA ASN A 196 -5.41 -13.47 -4.25
C ASN A 196 -4.84 -14.26 -3.08
N ARG A 197 -3.59 -13.97 -2.70
CA ARG A 197 -2.93 -14.64 -1.57
C ARG A 197 -3.63 -14.36 -0.25
N SER A 198 -4.05 -13.11 -0.06
CA SER A 198 -4.78 -12.69 1.12
C SER A 198 -6.06 -13.46 1.33
N LEU A 199 -6.84 -13.54 0.26
CA LEU A 199 -8.12 -14.26 0.27
C LEU A 199 -7.90 -15.75 0.53
N ASN A 200 -6.93 -16.38 -0.17
CA ASN A 200 -6.62 -17.80 0.09
C ASN A 200 -6.22 -18.04 1.55
N ASN A 201 -5.38 -17.19 2.14
CA ASN A 201 -4.98 -17.35 3.54
C ASN A 201 -6.15 -17.24 4.52
N LEU A 202 -7.07 -16.31 4.29
CA LEU A 202 -8.26 -16.14 5.14
C LEU A 202 -9.23 -17.33 4.97
N ILE A 203 -9.44 -17.80 3.74
CA ILE A 203 -10.28 -18.96 3.45
C ILE A 203 -9.68 -20.22 4.05
N ASP A 204 -8.37 -20.45 3.89
CA ASP A 204 -7.66 -21.59 4.48
C ASP A 204 -7.77 -21.62 6.00
N ASN A 205 -7.66 -20.42 6.64
CA ASN A 205 -7.88 -20.30 8.08
C ASN A 205 -9.32 -20.66 8.46
N GLY A 206 -10.30 -20.07 7.77
CA GLY A 206 -11.72 -20.39 8.02
C GLY A 206 -11.98 -21.90 7.91
N LEU A 207 -11.58 -22.54 6.81
CA LEU A 207 -11.77 -23.97 6.58
C LEU A 207 -11.02 -24.87 7.57
N LYS A 208 -9.93 -24.35 8.18
CA LYS A 208 -9.15 -25.10 9.17
C LYS A 208 -9.80 -25.13 10.55
N TYR A 209 -10.48 -24.04 10.95
CA TYR A 209 -11.01 -23.87 12.31
C TYR A 209 -12.52 -23.88 12.38
N ALA A 210 -13.21 -23.78 11.24
CA ALA A 210 -14.65 -23.73 11.13
C ALA A 210 -15.21 -24.84 10.25
N ASN A 211 -16.51 -25.08 10.36
CA ASN A 211 -17.22 -26.02 9.50
C ASN A 211 -17.79 -25.32 8.26
N LYS A 212 -18.07 -24.02 8.34
CA LYS A 212 -18.67 -23.23 7.27
C LYS A 212 -17.94 -21.89 7.13
N VAL A 213 -17.70 -21.51 5.88
CA VAL A 213 -17.13 -20.19 5.52
C VAL A 213 -18.09 -19.49 4.57
N GLU A 214 -18.39 -18.24 4.84
CA GLU A 214 -19.22 -17.39 3.98
C GLU A 214 -18.41 -16.21 3.47
N ILE A 215 -18.42 -15.98 2.15
CA ILE A 215 -17.67 -14.92 1.49
C ILE A 215 -18.65 -13.96 0.86
N SER A 216 -18.61 -12.69 1.23
CA SER A 216 -19.46 -11.67 0.62
C SER A 216 -18.64 -10.50 0.10
N LEU A 217 -19.05 -9.98 -1.07
CA LEU A 217 -18.50 -8.78 -1.68
C LEU A 217 -19.60 -7.72 -1.74
N ASN A 218 -19.42 -6.66 -0.93
CA ASN A 218 -20.41 -5.59 -0.80
C ASN A 218 -19.81 -4.25 -1.19
N LYS A 219 -20.63 -3.38 -1.77
CA LYS A 219 -20.27 -2.00 -2.09
C LYS A 219 -21.12 -1.05 -1.26
N LYS A 220 -20.46 -0.17 -0.49
CA LYS A 220 -21.13 0.89 0.28
C LYS A 220 -20.47 2.22 -0.04
N ASN A 221 -21.19 3.11 -0.67
CA ASN A 221 -20.67 4.37 -1.23
C ASN A 221 -19.52 4.12 -2.23
N THR A 222 -18.34 4.67 -1.96
CA THR A 222 -17.11 4.50 -2.74
C THR A 222 -16.27 3.31 -2.28
N ASN A 223 -16.59 2.70 -1.15
CA ASN A 223 -15.80 1.62 -0.56
C ASN A 223 -16.33 0.25 -0.95
N LEU A 224 -15.42 -0.69 -1.19
CA LEU A 224 -15.69 -2.10 -1.38
C LEU A 224 -15.31 -2.87 -0.11
N PHE A 225 -16.17 -3.78 0.30
CA PHE A 225 -15.98 -4.62 1.46
C PHE A 225 -15.98 -6.09 1.02
N ILE A 226 -14.87 -6.76 1.27
CA ILE A 226 -14.79 -8.22 1.20
C ILE A 226 -14.93 -8.71 2.64
N ILE A 227 -15.97 -9.47 2.90
CA ILE A 227 -16.25 -10.01 4.23
C ILE A 227 -16.13 -11.53 4.13
N ILE A 228 -15.34 -12.11 5.02
CA ILE A 228 -15.16 -13.55 5.15
C ILE A 228 -15.58 -13.91 6.57
N ASP A 229 -16.70 -14.56 6.71
CA ASP A 229 -17.26 -14.99 7.99
C ASP A 229 -17.10 -16.50 8.13
N ASP A 230 -16.74 -16.96 9.31
CA ASP A 230 -16.62 -18.38 9.66
C ASP A 230 -17.36 -18.69 10.96
N ASP A 231 -17.82 -19.94 11.13
CA ASP A 231 -18.49 -20.43 12.33
C ASP A 231 -17.52 -21.06 13.35
N GLY A 232 -16.25 -20.69 13.29
CA GLY A 232 -15.20 -21.17 14.16
C GLY A 232 -15.26 -20.58 15.58
N PRO A 233 -14.29 -20.94 16.44
CA PRO A 233 -14.26 -20.52 17.86
C PRO A 233 -13.97 -19.04 18.06
N GLY A 234 -13.65 -18.31 16.97
CA GLY A 234 -13.27 -16.90 17.01
C GLY A 234 -11.90 -16.66 17.66
N ILE A 235 -11.48 -15.39 17.63
CA ILE A 235 -10.21 -14.93 18.17
C ILE A 235 -10.48 -14.11 19.44
N PRO A 236 -9.85 -14.44 20.60
CA PRO A 236 -9.99 -13.66 21.80
C PRO A 236 -9.57 -12.19 21.59
N LYS A 237 -10.31 -11.24 22.18
CA LYS A 237 -10.04 -9.80 22.03
C LYS A 237 -8.60 -9.40 22.34
N LYS A 238 -7.95 -10.08 23.28
CA LYS A 238 -6.55 -9.85 23.66
C LYS A 238 -5.56 -10.13 22.53
N GLU A 239 -5.95 -10.99 21.58
CA GLU A 239 -5.09 -11.47 20.50
C GLU A 239 -5.35 -10.75 19.18
N HIS A 240 -6.36 -9.87 19.07
CA HIS A 240 -6.71 -9.19 17.84
C HIS A 240 -5.56 -8.40 17.22
N GLU A 241 -4.68 -7.81 18.01
CA GLU A 241 -3.49 -7.11 17.50
C GLU A 241 -2.33 -8.08 17.22
N ASN A 242 -2.24 -9.16 18.00
CA ASN A 242 -1.14 -10.11 17.89
C ASN A 242 -1.29 -11.01 16.65
N VAL A 243 -2.51 -11.40 16.30
CA VAL A 243 -2.76 -12.28 15.13
C VAL A 243 -2.32 -11.69 13.80
N PHE A 244 -2.11 -10.37 13.74
CA PHE A 244 -1.55 -9.70 12.55
C PHE A 244 -0.02 -9.65 12.55
N LYS A 245 0.65 -10.10 13.62
CA LYS A 245 2.12 -10.15 13.63
C LYS A 245 2.62 -11.35 12.83
N PRO A 246 3.68 -11.19 12.03
CA PRO A 246 4.26 -12.30 11.28
C PRO A 246 4.64 -13.45 12.22
N PHE A 247 4.37 -14.68 11.79
CA PHE A 247 4.73 -15.92 12.51
C PHE A 247 4.09 -16.08 13.89
N TYR A 248 3.12 -15.22 14.24
CA TYR A 248 2.41 -15.37 15.49
C TYR A 248 1.46 -16.57 15.43
N LYS A 249 1.53 -17.42 16.44
CA LYS A 249 0.64 -18.58 16.63
C LYS A 249 0.00 -18.45 18.01
N MET A 250 -1.33 -18.57 18.09
CA MET A 250 -1.99 -18.65 19.41
C MET A 250 -1.63 -19.99 20.06
N ASP A 251 -0.97 -19.96 21.22
CA ASP A 251 -0.72 -21.15 22.05
C ASP A 251 -2.05 -21.77 22.49
N LYS A 252 -2.54 -22.74 21.75
CA LYS A 252 -3.44 -23.75 22.28
C LYS A 252 -2.55 -24.91 22.72
N GLY A 253 -2.49 -25.09 24.00
CA GLY A 253 -1.69 -26.07 24.76
C GLY A 253 -1.00 -27.16 23.97
N ARG A 254 0.18 -27.52 24.39
CA ARG A 254 1.22 -28.41 23.83
C ARG A 254 0.81 -29.75 23.15
N ASN A 255 -0.48 -29.99 22.89
CA ASN A 255 -0.95 -31.31 22.41
C ASN A 255 -1.68 -31.32 21.07
N ASP A 256 -1.89 -30.18 20.39
CA ASP A 256 -2.49 -30.18 19.05
C ASP A 256 -1.52 -29.59 18.04
N SER A 257 -0.98 -30.45 17.19
CA SER A 257 -0.07 -30.16 16.06
C SER A 257 -0.72 -29.37 14.88
N LYS A 258 -1.80 -28.62 15.15
CA LYS A 258 -2.48 -27.76 14.17
C LYS A 258 -2.10 -26.30 14.41
N SER A 259 -0.90 -25.94 13.95
CA SER A 259 -0.43 -24.56 14.06
C SER A 259 -1.07 -23.65 13.02
N VAL A 260 -1.50 -22.46 13.45
CA VAL A 260 -2.06 -21.42 12.61
C VAL A 260 -0.94 -20.53 12.08
N SER A 261 -0.79 -20.45 10.77
CA SER A 261 0.06 -19.48 10.13
C SER A 261 -0.78 -18.30 9.67
N TYR A 262 -0.62 -17.15 10.34
CA TYR A 262 -1.22 -15.90 9.87
C TYR A 262 -0.21 -15.15 9.03
N THR A 263 -0.48 -15.01 7.75
CA THR A 263 0.28 -14.11 6.90
C THR A 263 -0.22 -12.68 7.09
N HIS A 264 0.69 -11.79 7.35
CA HIS A 264 0.43 -10.37 7.52
C HIS A 264 -0.14 -9.77 6.24
N LEU A 265 -1.32 -9.22 6.34
CA LEU A 265 -1.96 -8.41 5.33
C LEU A 265 -2.16 -7.02 5.90
N THR A 266 -1.16 -6.17 5.78
CA THR A 266 -1.38 -4.74 5.74
C THR A 266 -1.71 -4.36 4.32
N LEU A 267 -2.98 -4.39 3.96
CA LEU A 267 -3.46 -3.55 2.88
C LEU A 267 -3.22 -2.11 3.35
N PRO A 268 -2.60 -1.22 2.55
CA PRO A 268 -2.56 0.18 2.88
C PRO A 268 -3.99 0.67 2.96
N THR A 269 -4.52 0.76 4.18
CA THR A 269 -5.75 1.47 4.43
C THR A 269 -5.41 2.93 4.24
N ASN A 270 -5.93 3.56 3.18
CA ASN A 270 -6.04 5.00 3.12
C ASN A 270 -6.86 5.45 4.35
N ARG A 271 -6.18 5.73 5.46
CA ARG A 271 -6.70 6.61 6.48
C ARG A 271 -6.38 8.02 6.01
N GLU A 272 -7.29 8.59 5.24
CA GLU A 272 -7.48 10.03 5.24
C GLU A 272 -8.11 10.39 6.60
N VAL A 273 -7.39 11.17 7.39
CA VAL A 273 -7.92 12.02 8.43
C VAL A 273 -8.13 13.39 7.82
#